data_1289d9272c6e0a033838ccbd8e51ad5f
#
_entry.id   1289d9272c6e0a033838ccbd8e51ad5f
#
_cell.length_a   1.000
_cell.length_b   1.000
_cell.length_c   1.000
_cell.angle_alpha   90.00
_cell.angle_beta   90.00
_cell.angle_gamma   90.00
#
_symmetry.space_group_name_H-M   'P 1'
#
loop_
_entity.id
_entity.type
_entity.pdbx_description
1 polymer ?
#
loop_
_entity_poly.entity_id
_entity_poly.type
_entity_poly.pdbx_seq_one_letter_code
_entity_poly.pdbx_strand_id
1 'polypeptide(L)'
;GQLDPARLGRLHILEVQRLIRFMPKIVIAVVPGWAAGGGHSLHVVCDLSLASKEHARFKQTDPDVASFDSGFGSAYLARMVGQKRAREIFFLGFDYSADEALAMGMVNASIPHSELESTAIEWAHRINQKSPTAMRMLKYGFNLIDDGLVGQQLFAGEATRLAYGTEEAKEGRDAFVEKREKDFSGFPWHY
;
A
#
# COMPACT_ATOMS: atom_id res chain seq x y z
N GLY A 1 -18.00 -2.92 -26.11
CA GLY A 1 -17.61 -1.52 -26.07
C GLY A 1 -16.39 -1.30 -26.95
N GLN A 2 -16.37 -0.24 -27.74
CA GLN A 2 -15.18 0.12 -28.53
C GLN A 2 -14.05 0.47 -27.58
N LEU A 3 -12.90 -0.18 -27.77
CA LEU A 3 -11.66 0.20 -27.07
C LEU A 3 -11.21 1.59 -27.54
N ASP A 4 -11.04 2.50 -26.58
CA ASP A 4 -10.44 3.81 -26.86
C ASP A 4 -9.00 3.61 -27.38
N PRO A 5 -8.67 4.03 -28.63
CA PRO A 5 -7.33 3.86 -29.18
C PRO A 5 -6.23 4.49 -28.32
N ALA A 6 -6.52 5.55 -27.57
CA ALA A 6 -5.58 6.20 -26.68
C ALA A 6 -5.22 5.34 -25.45
N ARG A 7 -6.02 4.30 -25.17
CA ARG A 7 -5.81 3.36 -24.08
C ARG A 7 -5.23 2.03 -24.54
N LEU A 8 -5.08 1.80 -25.84
CA LEU A 8 -4.41 0.63 -26.38
C LEU A 8 -2.96 0.59 -25.88
N GLY A 9 -2.57 -0.52 -25.26
CA GLY A 9 -1.22 -0.72 -24.71
C GLY A 9 -0.97 -0.15 -23.31
N ARG A 10 -1.95 0.48 -22.66
CA ARG A 10 -1.82 0.87 -21.25
C ARG A 10 -2.04 -0.34 -20.34
N LEU A 11 -1.11 -0.56 -19.44
CA LEU A 11 -1.24 -1.58 -18.40
C LEU A 11 -2.08 -1.02 -17.24
N HIS A 12 -3.40 -1.19 -17.30
CA HIS A 12 -4.33 -0.69 -16.27
C HIS A 12 -4.02 -1.22 -14.87
N ILE A 13 -3.35 -2.37 -14.76
CA ILE A 13 -2.94 -2.93 -13.48
C ILE A 13 -1.97 -1.99 -12.72
N LEU A 14 -1.12 -1.26 -13.43
CA LEU A 14 -0.22 -0.29 -12.80
C LEU A 14 -0.99 0.87 -12.16
N GLU A 15 -2.09 1.30 -12.77
CA GLU A 15 -2.97 2.32 -12.17
C GLU A 15 -3.71 1.78 -10.94
N VAL A 16 -4.13 0.51 -10.95
CA VAL A 16 -4.71 -0.15 -9.78
C VAL A 16 -3.70 -0.24 -8.65
N GLN A 17 -2.46 -0.62 -8.93
CA GLN A 17 -1.37 -0.65 -7.96
C GLN A 17 -1.12 0.73 -7.35
N ARG A 18 -1.10 1.80 -8.17
CA ARG A 18 -0.99 3.18 -7.69
C ARG A 18 -2.16 3.57 -6.79
N LEU A 19 -3.39 3.22 -7.21
CA LEU A 19 -4.58 3.51 -6.42
C LEU A 19 -4.52 2.84 -5.05
N ILE A 20 -4.18 1.56 -4.99
CA ILE A 20 -4.01 0.81 -3.73
C ILE A 20 -2.99 1.51 -2.83
N ARG A 21 -1.86 1.89 -3.40
CA ARG A 21 -0.74 2.47 -2.67
C ARG A 21 -1.06 3.84 -2.10
N PHE A 22 -1.75 4.68 -2.89
CA PHE A 22 -1.95 6.10 -2.57
C PHE A 22 -3.32 6.44 -1.98
N MET A 23 -4.29 5.51 -1.98
CA MET A 23 -5.58 5.77 -1.36
C MET A 23 -5.47 5.87 0.17
N PRO A 24 -6.31 6.71 0.81
CA PRO A 24 -6.27 6.93 2.26
C PRO A 24 -6.92 5.80 3.08
N LYS A 25 -7.03 4.60 2.52
CA LYS A 25 -7.65 3.43 3.16
C LYS A 25 -6.65 2.28 3.20
N ILE A 26 -6.74 1.48 4.24
CA ILE A 26 -5.99 0.23 4.32
C ILE A 26 -6.62 -0.80 3.40
N VAL A 27 -5.80 -1.47 2.61
CA VAL A 27 -6.22 -2.50 1.66
C VAL A 27 -5.67 -3.85 2.11
N ILE A 28 -6.56 -4.82 2.27
CA ILE A 28 -6.22 -6.20 2.63
C ILE A 28 -6.40 -7.07 1.38
N ALA A 29 -5.33 -7.71 0.92
CA ALA A 29 -5.42 -8.75 -0.09
C ALA A 29 -5.89 -10.06 0.55
N VAL A 30 -6.93 -10.65 -0.03
CA VAL A 30 -7.43 -11.99 0.33
C VAL A 30 -7.12 -12.91 -0.83
N VAL A 31 -6.22 -13.88 -0.62
CA VAL A 31 -5.71 -14.76 -1.67
C VAL A 31 -6.30 -16.15 -1.51
N PRO A 32 -7.43 -16.47 -2.18
CA PRO A 32 -8.11 -17.76 -2.02
C PRO A 32 -7.52 -18.89 -2.89
N GLY A 33 -6.64 -18.53 -3.84
CA GLY A 33 -6.08 -19.45 -4.83
C GLY A 33 -4.81 -18.89 -5.44
N TRP A 34 -4.64 -19.01 -6.77
CA TRP A 34 -3.46 -18.55 -7.47
C TRP A 34 -3.32 -17.03 -7.46
N ALA A 35 -2.16 -16.55 -6.99
CA ALA A 35 -1.67 -15.20 -7.19
C ALA A 35 -0.45 -15.28 -8.11
N ALA A 36 -0.68 -15.13 -9.42
CA ALA A 36 0.35 -15.30 -10.45
C ALA A 36 0.57 -14.01 -11.24
N GLY A 37 1.81 -13.74 -11.66
CA GLY A 37 2.17 -12.56 -12.46
C GLY A 37 1.62 -11.26 -11.86
N GLY A 38 0.79 -10.54 -12.60
CA GLY A 38 0.14 -9.31 -12.12
C GLY A 38 -0.71 -9.49 -10.85
N GLY A 39 -1.33 -10.66 -10.66
CA GLY A 39 -2.07 -11.00 -9.43
C GLY A 39 -1.14 -11.12 -8.22
N HIS A 40 0.06 -11.69 -8.41
CA HIS A 40 1.10 -11.70 -7.39
C HIS A 40 1.52 -10.27 -7.02
N SER A 41 1.75 -9.41 -8.01
CA SER A 41 2.14 -8.02 -7.78
C SER A 41 1.05 -7.20 -7.09
N LEU A 42 -0.24 -7.52 -7.32
CA LEU A 42 -1.36 -6.84 -6.64
C LEU A 42 -1.34 -7.08 -5.13
N HIS A 43 -1.16 -8.32 -4.66
CA HIS A 43 -1.11 -8.56 -3.22
C HIS A 43 0.11 -7.92 -2.57
N VAL A 44 1.24 -7.84 -3.29
CA VAL A 44 2.48 -7.22 -2.80
C VAL A 44 2.30 -5.72 -2.51
N VAL A 45 1.50 -5.01 -3.31
CA VAL A 45 1.25 -3.57 -3.11
C VAL A 45 0.14 -3.27 -2.10
N CYS A 46 -0.63 -4.28 -1.69
CA CYS A 46 -1.61 -4.12 -0.61
C CYS A 46 -0.92 -3.93 0.74
N ASP A 47 -1.61 -3.28 1.67
CA ASP A 47 -1.07 -3.02 3.01
C ASP A 47 -0.93 -4.30 3.84
N LEU A 48 -1.86 -5.26 3.65
CA LEU A 48 -1.89 -6.56 4.34
C LEU A 48 -2.29 -7.64 3.34
N SER A 49 -1.87 -8.89 3.61
CA SER A 49 -2.23 -10.05 2.78
C SER A 49 -2.54 -11.27 3.63
N LEU A 50 -3.70 -11.91 3.38
CA LEU A 50 -4.11 -13.18 3.95
C LEU A 50 -4.18 -14.23 2.84
N ALA A 51 -3.67 -15.43 3.09
CA ALA A 51 -3.62 -16.50 2.11
C ALA A 51 -4.36 -17.75 2.58
N SER A 52 -5.11 -18.38 1.67
CA SER A 52 -5.69 -19.71 1.93
C SER A 52 -4.58 -20.74 2.10
N LYS A 53 -4.55 -21.40 3.23
CA LYS A 53 -3.55 -22.41 3.57
C LYS A 53 -3.50 -23.54 2.54
N GLU A 54 -4.65 -24.02 2.13
CA GLU A 54 -4.80 -25.18 1.24
C GLU A 54 -4.63 -24.81 -0.22
N HIS A 55 -5.11 -23.61 -0.62
CA HIS A 55 -5.30 -23.31 -2.03
C HIS A 55 -4.41 -22.17 -2.56
N ALA A 56 -3.92 -21.29 -1.71
CA ALA A 56 -3.10 -20.19 -2.20
C ALA A 56 -1.77 -20.69 -2.74
N ARG A 57 -1.42 -20.17 -3.94
CA ARG A 57 -0.14 -20.40 -4.61
C ARG A 57 0.35 -19.08 -5.17
N PHE A 58 1.62 -18.83 -4.98
CA PHE A 58 2.29 -17.60 -5.41
C PHE A 58 3.34 -17.93 -6.45
N LYS A 59 3.30 -17.21 -7.60
CA LYS A 59 4.22 -17.45 -8.69
C LYS A 59 4.43 -16.19 -9.52
N GLN A 60 5.66 -15.94 -9.94
CA GLN A 60 5.93 -15.00 -11.01
C GLN A 60 6.08 -15.73 -12.34
N THR A 61 5.17 -15.43 -13.26
CA THR A 61 5.08 -16.08 -14.59
C THR A 61 5.55 -15.18 -15.72
N ASP A 62 5.85 -13.91 -15.42
CA ASP A 62 6.11 -12.90 -16.45
C ASP A 62 7.28 -13.26 -17.37
N PRO A 63 8.45 -13.75 -16.89
CA PRO A 63 9.54 -14.13 -17.77
C PRO A 63 9.20 -15.28 -18.72
N ASP A 64 8.31 -16.20 -18.32
CA ASP A 64 7.88 -17.34 -19.13
C ASP A 64 7.08 -16.92 -20.38
N VAL A 65 6.49 -15.71 -20.35
CA VAL A 65 5.68 -15.14 -21.43
C VAL A 65 6.32 -13.88 -22.03
N ALA A 66 7.62 -13.69 -21.85
CA ALA A 66 8.38 -12.54 -22.31
C ALA A 66 7.83 -11.19 -21.79
N SER A 67 7.22 -11.20 -20.59
CA SER A 67 6.79 -10.03 -19.85
C SER A 67 7.71 -9.78 -18.64
N PHE A 68 7.51 -8.70 -17.93
CA PHE A 68 8.24 -8.40 -16.72
C PHE A 68 7.48 -7.36 -15.86
N ASP A 69 7.55 -7.53 -14.54
CA ASP A 69 7.16 -6.51 -13.56
C ASP A 69 8.42 -5.92 -12.91
N SER A 70 8.90 -4.81 -13.45
CA SER A 70 10.01 -4.03 -12.87
C SER A 70 9.52 -2.77 -12.14
N GLY A 71 8.25 -2.71 -11.83
CA GLY A 71 7.60 -1.62 -11.09
C GLY A 71 7.46 -1.92 -9.60
N PHE A 72 6.29 -1.64 -9.07
CA PHE A 72 5.99 -1.80 -7.64
C PHE A 72 6.07 -3.27 -7.19
N GLY A 73 5.63 -4.24 -8.00
CA GLY A 73 5.63 -5.64 -7.62
C GLY A 73 7.03 -6.14 -7.25
N SER A 74 8.01 -5.99 -8.14
CA SER A 74 9.39 -6.42 -7.87
C SER A 74 10.05 -5.60 -6.77
N ALA A 75 9.85 -4.26 -6.78
CA ALA A 75 10.49 -3.37 -5.83
C ALA A 75 10.05 -3.64 -4.39
N TYR A 76 8.74 -3.74 -4.14
CA TYR A 76 8.23 -3.98 -2.79
C TYR A 76 8.40 -5.43 -2.34
N LEU A 77 8.28 -6.40 -3.25
CA LEU A 77 8.59 -7.78 -2.89
C LEU A 77 10.02 -7.91 -2.35
N ALA A 78 10.99 -7.28 -3.02
CA ALA A 78 12.39 -7.33 -2.58
C ALA A 78 12.61 -6.70 -1.20
N ARG A 79 11.78 -5.74 -0.79
CA ARG A 79 11.80 -5.18 0.56
C ARG A 79 11.19 -6.11 1.61
N MET A 80 10.15 -6.85 1.24
CA MET A 80 9.47 -7.79 2.15
C MET A 80 10.30 -9.04 2.42
N VAL A 81 10.75 -9.71 1.34
CA VAL A 81 11.39 -11.04 1.43
C VAL A 81 12.93 -10.98 1.28
N GLY A 82 13.47 -9.80 1.03
CA GLY A 82 14.89 -9.59 0.73
C GLY A 82 15.25 -9.87 -0.72
N GLN A 83 16.36 -9.27 -1.18
CA GLN A 83 16.79 -9.26 -2.58
C GLN A 83 17.00 -10.67 -3.16
N LYS A 84 17.59 -11.58 -2.39
CA LYS A 84 17.88 -12.93 -2.89
C LYS A 84 16.61 -13.73 -3.14
N ARG A 85 15.67 -13.70 -2.21
CA ARG A 85 14.39 -14.43 -2.34
C ARG A 85 13.54 -13.82 -3.46
N ALA A 86 13.46 -12.50 -3.55
CA ALA A 86 12.73 -11.85 -4.63
C ALA A 86 13.28 -12.23 -6.00
N ARG A 87 14.60 -12.25 -6.18
CA ARG A 87 15.24 -12.69 -7.43
C ARG A 87 14.98 -14.15 -7.75
N GLU A 88 14.99 -15.03 -6.75
CA GLU A 88 14.62 -16.44 -6.91
C GLU A 88 13.19 -16.56 -7.43
N ILE A 89 12.22 -15.85 -6.82
CA ILE A 89 10.81 -15.85 -7.23
C ILE A 89 10.65 -15.38 -8.68
N PHE A 90 11.31 -14.28 -9.06
CA PHE A 90 11.18 -13.73 -10.41
C PHE A 90 12.00 -14.48 -11.47
N PHE A 91 13.21 -14.93 -11.14
CA PHE A 91 14.11 -15.52 -12.15
C PHE A 91 13.87 -17.00 -12.37
N LEU A 92 13.44 -17.73 -11.33
CA LEU A 92 13.23 -19.17 -11.43
C LEU A 92 11.75 -19.55 -11.58
N GLY A 93 10.81 -18.65 -11.20
CA GLY A 93 9.39 -18.88 -11.38
C GLY A 93 8.84 -20.09 -10.62
N PHE A 94 9.41 -20.41 -9.45
CA PHE A 94 8.91 -21.49 -8.60
C PHE A 94 7.52 -21.16 -8.02
N ASP A 95 6.78 -22.21 -7.69
CA ASP A 95 5.51 -22.10 -6.98
C ASP A 95 5.76 -22.11 -5.47
N TYR A 96 5.12 -21.17 -4.76
CA TYR A 96 5.21 -21.09 -3.30
C TYR A 96 3.82 -21.27 -2.69
N SER A 97 3.73 -22.09 -1.65
CA SER A 97 2.53 -22.27 -0.83
C SER A 97 2.27 -21.06 0.09
N ALA A 98 1.08 -21.04 0.71
CA ALA A 98 0.75 -20.03 1.72
C ALA A 98 1.71 -20.07 2.93
N ASP A 99 2.09 -21.26 3.39
CA ASP A 99 2.99 -21.41 4.53
C ASP A 99 4.42 -20.96 4.20
N GLU A 100 4.91 -21.22 2.98
CA GLU A 100 6.20 -20.71 2.52
C GLU A 100 6.17 -19.18 2.37
N ALA A 101 5.08 -18.64 1.82
CA ALA A 101 4.87 -17.19 1.71
C ALA A 101 4.85 -16.50 3.09
N LEU A 102 4.21 -17.12 4.08
CA LEU A 102 4.22 -16.66 5.46
C LEU A 102 5.64 -16.72 6.05
N ALA A 103 6.33 -17.84 5.89
CA ALA A 103 7.67 -18.03 6.44
C ALA A 103 8.69 -17.01 5.91
N MET A 104 8.54 -16.56 4.65
CA MET A 104 9.42 -15.54 4.06
C MET A 104 8.94 -14.09 4.26
N GLY A 105 7.81 -13.87 4.93
CA GLY A 105 7.26 -12.54 5.19
C GLY A 105 6.53 -11.91 4.00
N MET A 106 6.12 -12.71 3.03
CA MET A 106 5.39 -12.24 1.85
C MET A 106 3.90 -12.00 2.15
N VAL A 107 3.31 -12.76 3.09
CA VAL A 107 1.94 -12.59 3.57
C VAL A 107 1.90 -12.51 5.09
N ASN A 108 0.84 -11.91 5.64
CA ASN A 108 0.68 -11.74 7.09
C ASN A 108 0.17 -13.00 7.78
N ALA A 109 -0.62 -13.82 7.09
CA ALA A 109 -1.16 -15.06 7.66
C ALA A 109 -1.51 -16.09 6.58
N SER A 110 -1.35 -17.37 6.94
CA SER A 110 -1.83 -18.55 6.23
C SER A 110 -3.01 -19.11 7.01
N ILE A 111 -4.22 -19.02 6.45
CA ILE A 111 -5.50 -19.23 7.11
C ILE A 111 -6.22 -20.42 6.47
N PRO A 112 -6.87 -21.32 7.25
CA PRO A 112 -7.75 -22.33 6.68
C PRO A 112 -8.74 -21.70 5.70
N HIS A 113 -8.92 -22.31 4.53
CA HIS A 113 -9.73 -21.71 3.46
C HIS A 113 -11.15 -21.33 3.94
N SER A 114 -11.76 -22.17 4.76
CA SER A 114 -13.10 -21.93 5.32
C SER A 114 -13.19 -20.71 6.24
N GLU A 115 -12.06 -20.23 6.76
CA GLU A 115 -11.99 -19.11 7.70
C GLU A 115 -11.39 -17.84 7.04
N LEU A 116 -10.93 -17.95 5.81
CA LEU A 116 -10.15 -16.90 5.16
C LEU A 116 -10.91 -15.57 5.06
N GLU A 117 -12.14 -15.60 4.56
CA GLU A 117 -12.95 -14.40 4.38
C GLU A 117 -13.40 -13.81 5.72
N SER A 118 -13.84 -14.65 6.66
CA SER A 118 -14.26 -14.19 7.99
C SER A 118 -13.10 -13.54 8.75
N THR A 119 -11.90 -14.10 8.65
CA THR A 119 -10.69 -13.51 9.25
C THR A 119 -10.35 -12.15 8.62
N ALA A 120 -10.47 -12.03 7.29
CA ALA A 120 -10.24 -10.76 6.62
C ALA A 120 -11.24 -9.66 7.07
N ILE A 121 -12.51 -10.04 7.22
CA ILE A 121 -13.56 -9.15 7.73
C ILE A 121 -13.28 -8.76 9.19
N GLU A 122 -12.87 -9.70 10.03
CA GLU A 122 -12.48 -9.41 11.41
C GLU A 122 -11.33 -8.39 11.45
N TRP A 123 -10.29 -8.58 10.63
CA TRP A 123 -9.18 -7.64 10.55
C TRP A 123 -9.64 -6.26 10.08
N ALA A 124 -10.53 -6.19 9.09
CA ALA A 124 -11.10 -4.93 8.61
C ALA A 124 -11.89 -4.22 9.72
N HIS A 125 -12.70 -4.95 10.51
CA HIS A 125 -13.40 -4.38 11.66
C HIS A 125 -12.41 -3.85 12.72
N ARG A 126 -11.34 -4.58 12.99
CA ARG A 126 -10.29 -4.15 13.93
C ARG A 126 -9.59 -2.87 13.46
N ILE A 127 -9.35 -2.73 12.18
CA ILE A 127 -8.81 -1.50 11.56
C ILE A 127 -9.80 -0.35 11.70
N ASN A 128 -11.07 -0.58 11.43
CA ASN A 128 -12.11 0.45 11.49
C ASN A 128 -12.37 1.00 12.92
N GLN A 129 -11.92 0.30 13.96
CA GLN A 129 -11.94 0.78 15.34
C GLN A 129 -10.81 1.76 15.65
N LYS A 130 -9.85 1.95 14.75
CA LYS A 130 -8.72 2.87 14.93
C LYS A 130 -9.04 4.26 14.39
N SER A 131 -8.28 5.25 14.83
CA SER A 131 -8.40 6.61 14.31
C SER A 131 -8.13 6.65 12.80
N PRO A 132 -9.08 7.10 11.97
CA PRO A 132 -8.87 7.18 10.52
C PRO A 132 -7.69 8.07 10.12
N THR A 133 -7.47 9.16 10.86
CA THR A 133 -6.33 10.05 10.64
C THR A 133 -5.00 9.35 10.94
N ALA A 134 -4.91 8.68 12.10
CA ALA A 134 -3.70 7.95 12.46
C ALA A 134 -3.38 6.84 11.44
N MET A 135 -4.39 6.09 10.99
CA MET A 135 -4.20 5.02 10.00
C MET A 135 -3.70 5.57 8.65
N ARG A 136 -4.24 6.70 8.17
CA ARG A 136 -3.74 7.34 6.95
C ARG A 136 -2.29 7.80 7.11
N MET A 137 -1.99 8.49 8.21
CA MET A 137 -0.64 9.00 8.45
C MET A 137 0.38 7.87 8.57
N LEU A 138 0.01 6.75 9.23
CA LEU A 138 0.86 5.56 9.30
C LEU A 138 1.10 4.96 7.92
N LYS A 139 0.04 4.77 7.11
CA LYS A 139 0.18 4.24 5.74
C LYS A 139 1.13 5.11 4.90
N TYR A 140 0.92 6.43 4.88
CA TYR A 140 1.77 7.34 4.14
C TYR A 140 3.19 7.40 4.71
N GLY A 141 3.35 7.31 6.03
CA GLY A 141 4.65 7.24 6.68
C GLY A 141 5.45 5.99 6.30
N PHE A 142 4.81 4.81 6.28
CA PHE A 142 5.44 3.56 5.81
C PHE A 142 5.84 3.64 4.32
N ASN A 143 5.00 4.30 3.52
CA ASN A 143 5.22 4.38 2.07
C ASN A 143 6.25 5.44 1.69
N LEU A 144 6.45 6.46 2.52
CA LEU A 144 7.22 7.66 2.22
C LEU A 144 8.63 7.38 1.70
N ILE A 145 9.35 6.47 2.34
CA ILE A 145 10.73 6.12 1.99
C ILE A 145 10.79 5.47 0.60
N ASP A 146 9.81 4.63 0.28
CA ASP A 146 9.77 3.85 -0.95
C ASP A 146 9.21 4.63 -2.13
N ASP A 147 8.24 5.50 -1.87
CA ASP A 147 7.54 6.24 -2.91
C ASP A 147 8.24 7.57 -3.27
N GLY A 148 9.32 7.89 -2.59
CA GLY A 148 10.17 9.06 -2.90
C GLY A 148 9.39 10.38 -2.87
N LEU A 149 9.61 11.26 -3.84
CA LEU A 149 8.96 12.57 -3.90
C LEU A 149 7.43 12.50 -4.02
N VAL A 150 6.88 11.46 -4.62
CA VAL A 150 5.42 11.26 -4.69
C VAL A 150 4.86 10.93 -3.30
N GLY A 151 5.53 10.06 -2.56
CA GLY A 151 5.19 9.75 -1.17
C GLY A 151 5.30 10.98 -0.27
N GLN A 152 6.37 11.77 -0.43
CA GLN A 152 6.55 13.01 0.30
C GLN A 152 5.43 14.02 0.01
N GLN A 153 4.98 14.15 -1.23
CA GLN A 153 3.88 15.04 -1.61
C GLN A 153 2.55 14.62 -0.96
N LEU A 154 2.27 13.31 -0.91
CA LEU A 154 1.08 12.79 -0.25
C LEU A 154 1.11 13.04 1.27
N PHE A 155 2.25 12.75 1.91
CA PHE A 155 2.44 13.01 3.33
C PHE A 155 2.30 14.51 3.64
N ALA A 156 2.93 15.37 2.83
CA ALA A 156 2.86 16.83 2.99
C ALA A 156 1.42 17.34 2.90
N GLY A 157 0.62 16.82 1.97
CA GLY A 157 -0.79 17.18 1.83
C GLY A 157 -1.60 16.89 3.10
N GLU A 158 -1.44 15.72 3.69
CA GLU A 158 -2.11 15.38 4.96
C GLU A 158 -1.57 16.17 6.15
N ALA A 159 -0.26 16.35 6.24
CA ALA A 159 0.35 17.15 7.32
C ALA A 159 -0.11 18.60 7.26
N THR A 160 -0.17 19.22 6.07
CA THR A 160 -0.67 20.58 5.86
C THR A 160 -2.15 20.68 6.26
N ARG A 161 -2.97 19.70 5.85
CA ARG A 161 -4.39 19.67 6.23
C ARG A 161 -4.58 19.62 7.75
N LEU A 162 -3.78 18.84 8.46
CA LEU A 162 -3.81 18.76 9.92
C LEU A 162 -3.36 20.09 10.55
N ALA A 163 -2.30 20.69 10.00
CA ALA A 163 -1.78 21.97 10.48
C ALA A 163 -2.84 23.09 10.37
N TYR A 164 -3.61 23.15 9.29
CA TYR A 164 -4.69 24.13 9.13
C TYR A 164 -5.82 24.01 10.15
N GLY A 165 -5.92 22.91 10.88
CA GLY A 165 -6.84 22.71 11.98
C GLY A 165 -6.38 23.29 13.32
N THR A 166 -5.13 23.77 13.42
CA THR A 166 -4.54 24.26 14.66
C THR A 166 -4.93 25.73 14.95
N GLU A 167 -4.86 26.12 16.23
CA GLU A 167 -5.06 27.53 16.64
C GLU A 167 -3.97 28.45 16.08
N GLU A 168 -2.74 27.93 15.93
CA GLU A 168 -1.63 28.63 15.30
C GLU A 168 -1.92 29.01 13.84
N ALA A 169 -2.49 28.08 13.06
CA ALA A 169 -2.89 28.37 11.69
C ALA A 169 -4.06 29.37 11.62
N LYS A 170 -4.97 29.34 12.59
CA LYS A 170 -6.05 30.33 12.72
C LYS A 170 -5.50 31.72 12.96
N GLU A 171 -4.54 31.86 13.88
CA GLU A 171 -3.87 33.14 14.13
C GLU A 171 -3.23 33.68 12.83
N GLY A 172 -2.49 32.87 12.12
CA GLY A 172 -1.87 33.29 10.85
C GLY A 172 -2.89 33.76 9.82
N ARG A 173 -4.01 33.04 9.68
CA ARG A 173 -5.10 33.38 8.77
C ARG A 173 -5.80 34.69 9.20
N ASP A 174 -6.19 34.76 10.45
CA ASP A 174 -7.00 35.88 10.96
C ASP A 174 -6.20 37.19 10.96
N ALA A 175 -4.93 37.15 11.36
CA ALA A 175 -4.03 38.29 11.25
C ALA A 175 -3.91 38.79 9.79
N PHE A 176 -3.81 37.87 8.81
CA PHE A 176 -3.78 38.27 7.40
C PHE A 176 -5.08 38.92 6.94
N VAL A 177 -6.25 38.36 7.30
CA VAL A 177 -7.56 38.91 6.91
C VAL A 177 -7.80 40.25 7.56
N GLU A 178 -7.46 40.40 8.84
CA GLU A 178 -7.63 41.60 9.65
C GLU A 178 -6.56 42.68 9.38
N LYS A 179 -5.53 42.37 8.56
CA LYS A 179 -4.40 43.23 8.24
C LYS A 179 -3.65 43.76 9.48
N ARG A 180 -3.52 42.89 10.48
CA ARG A 180 -2.71 43.14 11.67
C ARG A 180 -1.44 42.29 11.69
N GLU A 181 -0.51 42.65 12.53
CA GLU A 181 0.66 41.81 12.81
C GLU A 181 0.22 40.49 13.43
N LYS A 182 0.86 39.41 12.96
CA LYS A 182 0.66 38.06 13.50
C LYS A 182 1.40 37.90 14.82
N ASP A 183 0.78 37.26 15.80
CA ASP A 183 1.39 36.97 17.08
C ASP A 183 1.42 35.47 17.37
N PHE A 184 2.58 34.88 17.18
CA PHE A 184 2.83 33.47 17.50
C PHE A 184 3.51 33.24 18.84
N SER A 185 3.65 34.30 19.69
CA SER A 185 4.38 34.21 20.96
C SER A 185 3.73 33.27 21.98
N GLY A 186 2.41 33.06 21.85
CA GLY A 186 1.64 32.16 22.73
C GLY A 186 1.76 30.65 22.34
N PHE A 187 2.41 30.33 21.25
CA PHE A 187 2.52 28.94 20.76
C PHE A 187 3.91 28.36 21.11
N PRO A 188 3.96 27.13 21.66
CA PRO A 188 5.23 26.55 22.06
C PRO A 188 6.03 26.05 20.85
N TRP A 189 7.35 26.21 20.89
CA TRP A 189 8.27 25.64 19.89
C TRP A 189 8.51 24.14 20.07
N HIS A 190 8.11 23.58 21.19
CA HIS A 190 8.20 22.15 21.51
C HIS A 190 7.14 21.76 22.53
N TYR A 191 6.75 20.52 22.51
CA TYR A 191 5.78 19.94 23.44
C TYR A 191 6.47 19.01 24.43
#